data_5221e5b12898f5c5822f4be6e94e2741
#
_entry.id   5221e5b12898f5c5822f4be6e94e2741
#
_cell.length_a   1.000
_cell.length_b   1.000
_cell.length_c   1.000
_cell.angle_alpha   90.00
_cell.angle_beta   90.00
_cell.angle_gamma   90.00
#
_symmetry.space_group_name_H-M   'P 1'
#
loop_
_entity.id
_entity.type
_entity.pdbx_description
1 polymer ?
#
loop_
_entity_poly.entity_id
_entity_poly.type
_entity_poly.pdbx_seq_one_letter_code
_entity_poly.pdbx_strand_id
1 'polypeptide(L)'
;MQPGSDAWRSAYEVGERYEATLDPDARDRGAHYTPPDVAEQLVERALEAWGRGAPIVCDPSCGGGAFLVAAAEQLRRRGIDPATVVERHVVGVDLDAGAVAAAREALTVWARSYSVLIATPRVILADGLSGGLPQVVGHVDVVVGNPPFQSQLAGSTTRTTAERDALAARFGALARGYVDSAAIFVAASIGMVGSGGVVTLIQPQSFLVARDARAVREAVIAAGSLTSVWVPGEQVFAASVDVCAVTVRVGPPGASTVVVVGGRDGSVRLGQIKHAELSGAPTWSPVWAAAQGVPTVGTQSGGVVADLASATAGFRDEYYGLIPHITDERPTDGRRLVTTAMIDPANDGWSIRPVRIGGTGRVAPWLDCAALAEADARLARWVDRLSVPKVLVATQTRVVEAVADPAGDAVPLTPVIAVVPNDPADVLRLEAALLAPAATAWALRRFGGGAMSASGLKLAARQVLEIPLPSDREAWEEGVAHLREPSEWRQFGALMSRAWGLHGPEADDLVEWWLDRGRTSLK
;
A
#
# COMPACT_ATOMS: atom_id res chain seq x y z
N MET A 1 -39.64 12.50 -27.39
CA MET A 1 -39.51 12.01 -25.99
C MET A 1 -38.02 11.81 -25.72
N GLN A 2 -37.44 12.61 -24.85
CA GLN A 2 -36.10 12.27 -24.33
C GLN A 2 -36.26 10.97 -23.52
N PRO A 3 -35.52 9.90 -23.82
CA PRO A 3 -35.50 8.72 -22.97
C PRO A 3 -35.08 9.15 -21.58
N GLY A 4 -35.68 8.59 -20.54
CA GLY A 4 -35.32 8.87 -19.15
C GLY A 4 -33.80 8.73 -18.99
N SER A 5 -33.18 9.67 -18.31
CA SER A 5 -31.73 9.92 -18.29
C SER A 5 -30.83 8.72 -17.94
N ASP A 6 -31.43 7.58 -17.53
CA ASP A 6 -30.70 6.43 -16.99
C ASP A 6 -31.07 5.04 -17.56
N ALA A 7 -31.88 4.99 -18.65
CA ALA A 7 -32.27 3.70 -19.24
C ALA A 7 -31.08 2.84 -19.70
N TRP A 8 -29.95 3.45 -20.06
CA TRP A 8 -28.73 2.78 -20.46
C TRP A 8 -28.04 2.04 -19.28
N ARG A 9 -28.36 2.40 -18.04
CA ARG A 9 -27.77 1.75 -16.85
C ARG A 9 -28.20 0.30 -16.69
N SER A 10 -29.35 -0.10 -17.32
CA SER A 10 -29.75 -1.51 -17.35
C SER A 10 -28.74 -2.42 -18.05
N ALA A 11 -27.81 -1.86 -18.84
CA ALA A 11 -26.68 -2.61 -19.40
C ALA A 11 -25.73 -3.17 -18.32
N TYR A 12 -25.57 -2.50 -17.20
CA TYR A 12 -24.74 -2.99 -16.09
C TYR A 12 -25.36 -4.22 -15.42
N GLU A 13 -26.69 -4.30 -15.33
CA GLU A 13 -27.39 -5.45 -14.74
C GLU A 13 -27.08 -6.77 -15.47
N VAL A 14 -26.68 -6.71 -16.74
CA VAL A 14 -26.25 -7.89 -17.51
C VAL A 14 -24.97 -8.47 -16.91
N GLY A 15 -23.99 -7.62 -16.68
CA GLY A 15 -22.72 -8.01 -16.07
C GLY A 15 -22.88 -8.49 -14.62
N GLU A 16 -23.72 -7.80 -13.83
CA GLU A 16 -24.04 -8.20 -12.45
C GLU A 16 -24.69 -9.59 -12.39
N ARG A 17 -25.65 -9.87 -13.29
CA ARG A 17 -26.27 -11.20 -13.37
C ARG A 17 -25.27 -12.28 -13.75
N TYR A 18 -24.39 -12.00 -14.72
CA TYR A 18 -23.35 -12.96 -15.10
C TYR A 18 -22.45 -13.29 -13.90
N GLU A 19 -21.94 -12.30 -13.18
CA GLU A 19 -21.08 -12.53 -12.01
C GLU A 19 -21.80 -13.25 -10.86
N ALA A 20 -23.10 -12.99 -10.69
CA ALA A 20 -23.89 -13.71 -9.70
C ALA A 20 -23.95 -15.23 -9.99
N THR A 21 -23.73 -15.65 -11.25
CA THR A 21 -23.69 -17.07 -11.66
C THR A 21 -22.32 -17.71 -11.48
N LEU A 22 -21.25 -16.93 -11.24
CA LEU A 22 -19.91 -17.47 -11.05
C LEU A 22 -19.83 -18.27 -9.75
N ASP A 23 -19.14 -19.40 -9.81
CA ASP A 23 -18.89 -20.21 -8.63
C ASP A 23 -17.93 -19.50 -7.64
N PRO A 24 -17.87 -19.93 -6.37
CA PRO A 24 -16.97 -19.34 -5.38
C PRO A 24 -15.50 -19.35 -5.81
N ASP A 25 -15.06 -20.43 -6.47
CA ASP A 25 -13.67 -20.58 -6.91
C ASP A 25 -13.32 -19.57 -8.03
N ALA A 26 -14.26 -19.21 -8.89
CA ALA A 26 -14.06 -18.16 -9.90
C ALA A 26 -13.95 -16.76 -9.24
N ARG A 27 -14.76 -16.50 -8.21
CA ARG A 27 -14.67 -15.27 -7.41
C ARG A 27 -13.36 -15.19 -6.64
N ASP A 28 -12.93 -16.29 -6.04
CA ASP A 28 -11.64 -16.38 -5.33
C ASP A 28 -10.45 -16.17 -6.28
N ARG A 29 -10.59 -16.50 -7.56
CA ARG A 29 -9.59 -16.19 -8.60
C ARG A 29 -9.57 -14.74 -9.05
N GLY A 30 -10.34 -13.86 -8.41
CA GLY A 30 -10.30 -12.41 -8.62
C GLY A 30 -11.32 -11.87 -9.64
N ALA A 31 -12.33 -12.68 -9.99
CA ALA A 31 -13.46 -12.19 -10.78
C ALA A 31 -14.43 -11.40 -9.88
N HIS A 32 -14.26 -10.08 -9.82
CA HIS A 32 -15.12 -9.18 -9.04
C HIS A 32 -15.75 -8.14 -9.95
N TYR A 33 -17.09 -8.01 -9.84
CA TYR A 33 -17.83 -6.98 -10.55
C TYR A 33 -17.36 -5.58 -10.11
N THR A 34 -17.09 -4.75 -11.09
CA THR A 34 -16.75 -3.36 -10.82
C THR A 34 -18.02 -2.53 -10.74
N PRO A 35 -18.30 -1.86 -9.61
CA PRO A 35 -19.46 -0.98 -9.49
C PRO A 35 -19.49 0.06 -10.61
N PRO A 36 -20.68 0.35 -11.17
CA PRO A 36 -20.84 1.28 -12.30
C PRO A 36 -20.22 2.65 -12.07
N ASP A 37 -20.41 3.22 -10.89
CA ASP A 37 -19.88 4.53 -10.51
C ASP A 37 -18.33 4.56 -10.52
N VAL A 38 -17.68 3.48 -10.09
CA VAL A 38 -16.23 3.33 -10.15
C VAL A 38 -15.73 3.19 -11.58
N ALA A 39 -16.41 2.37 -12.40
CA ALA A 39 -16.05 2.21 -13.80
C ALA A 39 -16.21 3.54 -14.57
N GLU A 40 -17.33 4.25 -14.37
CA GLU A 40 -17.62 5.55 -14.99
C GLU A 40 -16.54 6.58 -14.64
N GLN A 41 -16.18 6.70 -13.37
CA GLN A 41 -15.18 7.63 -12.87
C GLN A 41 -13.76 7.33 -13.40
N LEU A 42 -13.36 6.05 -13.43
CA LEU A 42 -12.03 5.68 -13.90
C LEU A 42 -11.90 5.84 -15.43
N VAL A 43 -12.95 5.55 -16.18
CA VAL A 43 -13.02 5.83 -17.62
C VAL A 43 -12.93 7.32 -17.88
N GLU A 44 -13.67 8.15 -17.15
CA GLU A 44 -13.62 9.61 -17.29
C GLU A 44 -12.19 10.12 -17.10
N ARG A 45 -11.48 9.67 -16.05
CA ARG A 45 -10.07 10.00 -15.80
C ARG A 45 -9.14 9.56 -16.93
N ALA A 46 -9.36 8.36 -17.47
CA ALA A 46 -8.57 7.88 -18.59
C ALA A 46 -8.77 8.77 -19.83
N LEU A 47 -10.00 9.17 -20.11
CA LEU A 47 -10.35 10.02 -21.23
C LEU A 47 -9.91 11.49 -21.04
N GLU A 48 -9.88 11.99 -19.80
CA GLU A 48 -9.28 13.29 -19.46
C GLU A 48 -7.76 13.26 -19.68
N ALA A 49 -7.09 12.20 -19.23
CA ALA A 49 -5.66 12.01 -19.44
C ALA A 49 -5.33 11.87 -20.93
N TRP A 50 -6.21 11.28 -21.73
CA TRP A 50 -6.08 11.23 -23.19
C TRP A 50 -6.17 12.63 -23.82
N GLY A 51 -7.20 13.43 -23.49
CA GLY A 51 -7.32 14.87 -23.76
C GLY A 51 -7.43 15.28 -25.22
N ARG A 52 -7.64 14.35 -26.16
CA ARG A 52 -7.71 14.62 -27.60
C ARG A 52 -8.70 13.67 -28.27
N GLY A 53 -9.36 14.06 -29.34
CA GLY A 53 -10.19 13.23 -30.24
C GLY A 53 -10.94 12.04 -29.59
N ALA A 54 -11.52 11.21 -30.40
CA ALA A 54 -12.20 9.99 -29.97
C ALA A 54 -11.22 8.80 -29.94
N PRO A 55 -10.85 8.24 -28.77
CA PRO A 55 -9.96 7.12 -28.70
C PRO A 55 -10.62 5.79 -29.03
N ILE A 56 -9.83 4.78 -29.36
CA ILE A 56 -10.18 3.37 -29.25
C ILE A 56 -9.86 2.92 -27.84
N VAL A 57 -10.90 2.54 -27.08
CA VAL A 57 -10.81 2.10 -25.67
C VAL A 57 -10.85 0.58 -25.61
N CYS A 58 -9.90 -0.03 -24.92
CA CYS A 58 -9.83 -1.47 -24.74
C CYS A 58 -9.86 -1.84 -23.24
N ASP A 59 -10.65 -2.85 -22.90
CA ASP A 59 -10.53 -3.56 -21.62
C ASP A 59 -9.98 -4.97 -21.88
N PRO A 60 -8.75 -5.30 -21.44
CA PRO A 60 -8.10 -6.57 -21.71
C PRO A 60 -8.55 -7.73 -20.81
N SER A 61 -9.51 -7.49 -19.90
CA SER A 61 -10.10 -8.47 -18.96
C SER A 61 -11.51 -8.05 -18.58
N CYS A 62 -12.37 -7.92 -19.59
CA CYS A 62 -13.57 -7.10 -19.50
C CYS A 62 -14.70 -7.68 -18.62
N GLY A 63 -14.65 -8.95 -18.22
CA GLY A 63 -15.70 -9.60 -17.44
C GLY A 63 -17.09 -9.36 -18.05
N GLY A 64 -18.06 -8.99 -17.24
CA GLY A 64 -19.42 -8.64 -17.66
C GLY A 64 -19.56 -7.30 -18.40
N GLY A 65 -18.45 -6.58 -18.67
CA GLY A 65 -18.43 -5.40 -19.54
C GLY A 65 -18.63 -4.06 -18.84
N ALA A 66 -18.45 -3.94 -17.52
CA ALA A 66 -18.68 -2.69 -16.79
C ALA A 66 -17.87 -1.50 -17.36
N PHE A 67 -16.58 -1.66 -17.58
CA PHE A 67 -15.73 -0.62 -18.19
C PHE A 67 -16.09 -0.34 -19.66
N LEU A 68 -16.55 -1.35 -20.40
CA LEU A 68 -16.96 -1.16 -21.79
C LEU A 68 -18.23 -0.33 -21.89
N VAL A 69 -19.22 -0.56 -21.01
CA VAL A 69 -20.46 0.24 -20.91
C VAL A 69 -20.13 1.67 -20.49
N ALA A 70 -19.27 1.83 -19.47
CA ALA A 70 -18.81 3.15 -19.03
C ALA A 70 -18.11 3.92 -20.17
N ALA A 71 -17.20 3.25 -20.91
CA ALA A 71 -16.52 3.86 -22.05
C ALA A 71 -17.49 4.25 -23.16
N ALA A 72 -18.43 3.38 -23.48
CA ALA A 72 -19.44 3.66 -24.49
C ALA A 72 -20.26 4.91 -24.14
N GLU A 73 -20.72 5.01 -22.89
CA GLU A 73 -21.51 6.17 -22.45
C GLU A 73 -20.68 7.46 -22.44
N GLN A 74 -19.43 7.43 -21.97
CA GLN A 74 -18.56 8.60 -21.94
C GLN A 74 -18.20 9.10 -23.36
N LEU A 75 -17.99 8.19 -24.30
CA LEU A 75 -17.73 8.55 -25.70
C LEU A 75 -18.98 9.14 -26.37
N ARG A 76 -20.18 8.56 -26.10
CA ARG A 76 -21.46 9.12 -26.58
C ARG A 76 -21.67 10.54 -26.05
N ARG A 77 -21.43 10.78 -24.74
CA ARG A 77 -21.54 12.12 -24.13
C ARG A 77 -20.60 13.14 -24.79
N ARG A 78 -19.50 12.68 -25.38
CA ARG A 78 -18.57 13.48 -26.18
C ARG A 78 -18.99 13.64 -27.63
N GLY A 79 -20.21 13.23 -27.99
CA GLY A 79 -20.83 13.47 -29.29
C GLY A 79 -20.58 12.39 -30.34
N ILE A 80 -20.07 11.22 -29.96
CA ILE A 80 -19.88 10.12 -30.92
C ILE A 80 -21.21 9.35 -31.02
N ASP A 81 -21.62 9.02 -32.22
CA ASP A 81 -22.80 8.23 -32.49
C ASP A 81 -22.71 6.85 -31.82
N PRO A 82 -23.78 6.36 -31.15
CA PRO A 82 -23.78 5.10 -30.41
C PRO A 82 -23.41 3.87 -31.23
N ALA A 83 -23.83 3.75 -32.49
CA ALA A 83 -23.40 2.63 -33.34
C ALA A 83 -21.89 2.67 -33.59
N THR A 84 -21.38 3.85 -33.95
CA THR A 84 -19.95 4.11 -34.17
C THR A 84 -19.13 3.81 -32.92
N VAL A 85 -19.62 4.17 -31.74
CA VAL A 85 -18.97 3.86 -30.46
C VAL A 85 -18.73 2.37 -30.32
N VAL A 86 -19.78 1.54 -30.42
CA VAL A 86 -19.68 0.09 -30.20
C VAL A 86 -18.89 -0.62 -31.32
N GLU A 87 -19.05 -0.17 -32.57
CA GLU A 87 -18.41 -0.82 -33.71
C GLU A 87 -16.92 -0.49 -33.86
N ARG A 88 -16.51 0.72 -33.43
CA ARG A 88 -15.16 1.24 -33.74
C ARG A 88 -14.33 1.66 -32.53
N HIS A 89 -14.98 2.09 -31.44
CA HIS A 89 -14.28 2.75 -30.33
C HIS A 89 -14.15 1.92 -29.07
N VAL A 90 -14.91 0.81 -28.93
CA VAL A 90 -14.89 -0.02 -27.73
C VAL A 90 -14.51 -1.45 -28.09
N VAL A 91 -13.50 -1.98 -27.40
CA VAL A 91 -13.01 -3.36 -27.58
C VAL A 91 -12.88 -4.03 -26.23
N GLY A 92 -13.47 -5.22 -26.07
CA GLY A 92 -13.30 -6.05 -24.89
C GLY A 92 -12.51 -7.31 -25.21
N VAL A 93 -11.79 -7.81 -24.22
CA VAL A 93 -11.11 -9.11 -24.27
C VAL A 93 -11.39 -9.84 -22.97
N ASP A 94 -11.70 -11.12 -23.04
CA ASP A 94 -11.79 -11.97 -21.85
C ASP A 94 -11.43 -13.42 -22.19
N LEU A 95 -10.92 -14.15 -21.23
CA LEU A 95 -10.57 -15.56 -21.35
C LEU A 95 -11.80 -16.47 -21.21
N ASP A 96 -12.86 -15.98 -20.55
CA ASP A 96 -14.09 -16.69 -20.30
C ASP A 96 -15.15 -16.42 -21.37
N ALA A 97 -15.68 -17.46 -21.99
CA ALA A 97 -16.70 -17.33 -23.05
C ALA A 97 -18.02 -16.76 -22.53
N GLY A 98 -18.38 -17.02 -21.27
CA GLY A 98 -19.57 -16.46 -20.61
C GLY A 98 -19.41 -14.97 -20.38
N ALA A 99 -18.24 -14.52 -19.94
CA ALA A 99 -17.89 -13.10 -19.82
C ALA A 99 -18.01 -12.37 -21.17
N VAL A 100 -17.43 -12.95 -22.23
CA VAL A 100 -17.54 -12.41 -23.60
C VAL A 100 -19.00 -12.30 -24.05
N ALA A 101 -19.83 -13.30 -23.78
CA ALA A 101 -21.25 -13.27 -24.12
C ALA A 101 -21.99 -12.18 -23.33
N ALA A 102 -21.74 -12.08 -22.02
CA ALA A 102 -22.35 -11.07 -21.16
C ALA A 102 -21.94 -9.64 -21.58
N ALA A 103 -20.66 -9.40 -21.84
CA ALA A 103 -20.18 -8.09 -22.28
C ALA A 103 -20.75 -7.66 -23.64
N ARG A 104 -20.94 -8.60 -24.58
CA ARG A 104 -21.62 -8.35 -25.85
C ARG A 104 -23.09 -7.99 -25.64
N GLU A 105 -23.79 -8.72 -24.77
CA GLU A 105 -25.16 -8.43 -24.40
C GLU A 105 -25.27 -7.06 -23.75
N ALA A 106 -24.40 -6.72 -22.79
CA ALA A 106 -24.37 -5.43 -22.11
C ALA A 106 -24.24 -4.27 -23.11
N LEU A 107 -23.28 -4.33 -24.04
CA LEU A 107 -23.12 -3.32 -25.08
C LEU A 107 -24.34 -3.25 -26.04
N THR A 108 -24.96 -4.39 -26.30
CA THR A 108 -26.20 -4.43 -27.12
C THR A 108 -27.36 -3.78 -26.39
N VAL A 109 -27.55 -4.04 -25.10
CA VAL A 109 -28.59 -3.39 -24.26
C VAL A 109 -28.34 -1.89 -24.18
N TRP A 110 -27.07 -1.47 -23.98
CA TRP A 110 -26.69 -0.06 -24.00
C TRP A 110 -27.07 0.62 -25.32
N ALA A 111 -26.72 0.06 -26.47
CA ALA A 111 -27.04 0.63 -27.78
C ALA A 111 -28.54 0.73 -28.04
N ARG A 112 -29.31 -0.30 -27.64
CA ARG A 112 -30.76 -0.32 -27.75
C ARG A 112 -31.44 0.78 -26.93
N SER A 113 -30.86 1.19 -25.79
CA SER A 113 -31.41 2.30 -24.99
C SER A 113 -31.40 3.63 -25.76
N TYR A 114 -30.58 3.74 -26.79
CA TYR A 114 -30.51 4.86 -27.74
C TYR A 114 -31.22 4.58 -29.05
N SER A 115 -32.05 3.54 -29.12
CA SER A 115 -32.81 3.12 -30.33
C SER A 115 -31.90 2.76 -31.53
N VAL A 116 -30.69 2.29 -31.25
CA VAL A 116 -29.69 1.90 -32.25
C VAL A 116 -29.56 0.38 -32.29
N LEU A 117 -29.62 -0.18 -33.51
CA LEU A 117 -29.26 -1.55 -33.78
C LEU A 117 -27.79 -1.60 -34.20
N ILE A 118 -27.01 -2.44 -33.58
CA ILE A 118 -25.59 -2.62 -33.85
C ILE A 118 -25.31 -4.01 -34.41
N ALA A 119 -24.23 -4.13 -35.15
CA ALA A 119 -23.58 -5.41 -35.43
C ALA A 119 -23.05 -6.04 -34.15
N THR A 120 -22.38 -7.19 -34.24
CA THR A 120 -21.80 -7.85 -33.08
C THR A 120 -20.72 -6.96 -32.44
N PRO A 121 -20.85 -6.62 -31.14
CA PRO A 121 -19.81 -5.85 -30.43
C PRO A 121 -18.45 -6.52 -30.47
N ARG A 122 -17.39 -5.72 -30.53
CA ARG A 122 -16.00 -6.18 -30.58
C ARG A 122 -15.53 -6.67 -29.20
N VAL A 123 -16.05 -7.81 -28.76
CA VAL A 123 -15.58 -8.50 -27.55
C VAL A 123 -15.01 -9.85 -28.00
N ILE A 124 -13.76 -10.10 -27.64
CA ILE A 124 -12.91 -11.15 -28.19
C ILE A 124 -12.61 -12.18 -27.10
N LEU A 125 -12.79 -13.47 -27.42
CA LEU A 125 -12.38 -14.56 -26.54
C LEU A 125 -10.88 -14.78 -26.73
N ALA A 126 -10.08 -14.28 -25.78
CA ALA A 126 -8.62 -14.42 -25.79
C ALA A 126 -8.04 -14.16 -24.39
N ASP A 127 -6.82 -14.60 -24.17
CA ASP A 127 -6.04 -14.24 -22.99
C ASP A 127 -5.46 -12.82 -23.14
N GLY A 128 -5.88 -11.91 -22.25
CA GLY A 128 -5.41 -10.51 -22.19
C GLY A 128 -3.90 -10.36 -21.95
N LEU A 129 -3.24 -11.38 -21.45
CA LEU A 129 -1.79 -11.43 -21.31
C LEU A 129 -1.09 -12.18 -22.46
N SER A 130 -1.80 -12.58 -23.50
CA SER A 130 -1.23 -13.33 -24.64
C SER A 130 -0.34 -12.41 -25.53
N GLY A 131 0.76 -12.98 -26.05
CA GLY A 131 1.66 -12.28 -26.97
C GLY A 131 1.02 -11.87 -28.30
N GLY A 132 -0.02 -12.61 -28.73
CA GLY A 132 -0.77 -12.33 -29.96
C GLY A 132 -1.89 -11.31 -29.80
N LEU A 133 -2.15 -10.79 -28.61
CA LEU A 133 -3.28 -9.90 -28.33
C LEU A 133 -3.27 -8.61 -29.18
N PRO A 134 -2.15 -7.90 -29.36
CA PRO A 134 -2.12 -6.68 -30.18
C PRO A 134 -2.51 -6.93 -31.65
N GLN A 135 -2.20 -8.09 -32.20
CA GLN A 135 -2.56 -8.46 -33.57
C GLN A 135 -4.07 -8.70 -33.74
N VAL A 136 -4.71 -9.21 -32.69
CA VAL A 136 -6.15 -9.52 -32.68
C VAL A 136 -6.99 -8.28 -32.39
N VAL A 137 -6.54 -7.47 -31.43
CA VAL A 137 -7.23 -6.24 -31.01
C VAL A 137 -6.98 -5.07 -31.96
N GLY A 138 -5.80 -5.01 -32.56
CA GLY A 138 -5.36 -3.89 -33.42
C GLY A 138 -4.93 -2.68 -32.61
N HIS A 139 -5.10 -1.48 -33.19
CA HIS A 139 -4.75 -0.22 -32.55
C HIS A 139 -5.61 0.08 -31.33
N VAL A 140 -4.97 0.53 -30.27
CA VAL A 140 -5.60 0.94 -28.99
C VAL A 140 -4.97 2.25 -28.52
N ASP A 141 -5.81 3.20 -28.14
CA ASP A 141 -5.40 4.49 -27.60
C ASP A 141 -5.46 4.54 -26.08
N VAL A 142 -6.49 3.92 -25.52
CA VAL A 142 -6.76 3.93 -24.08
C VAL A 142 -7.07 2.51 -23.61
N VAL A 143 -6.40 2.07 -22.55
CA VAL A 143 -6.71 0.83 -21.84
C VAL A 143 -7.32 1.18 -20.48
N VAL A 144 -8.46 0.56 -20.18
CA VAL A 144 -9.15 0.66 -18.87
C VAL A 144 -9.53 -0.75 -18.42
N GLY A 145 -9.70 -0.96 -17.12
CA GLY A 145 -10.18 -2.26 -16.64
C GLY A 145 -9.88 -2.55 -15.18
N ASN A 146 -10.42 -3.68 -14.74
CA ASN A 146 -10.18 -4.27 -13.43
C ASN A 146 -9.64 -5.69 -13.63
N PRO A 147 -8.34 -5.87 -13.86
CA PRO A 147 -7.76 -7.18 -14.11
C PRO A 147 -7.82 -8.07 -12.85
N PRO A 148 -7.87 -9.40 -13.01
CA PRO A 148 -7.99 -10.33 -11.90
C PRO A 148 -6.78 -10.24 -10.96
N PHE A 149 -7.05 -10.21 -9.64
CA PHE A 149 -6.04 -10.21 -8.59
C PHE A 149 -5.68 -11.65 -8.25
N GLN A 150 -4.53 -12.11 -8.70
CA GLN A 150 -4.03 -13.45 -8.44
C GLN A 150 -2.71 -13.36 -7.69
N SER A 151 -2.79 -13.46 -6.37
CA SER A 151 -1.63 -13.55 -5.50
C SER A 151 -1.18 -15.01 -5.38
N GLN A 152 0.11 -15.28 -5.50
CA GLN A 152 0.68 -16.61 -5.29
C GLN A 152 0.77 -17.03 -3.81
N LEU A 153 0.28 -16.17 -2.89
CA LEU A 153 0.32 -16.43 -1.45
C LEU A 153 -0.93 -17.15 -0.93
N ALA A 154 -2.04 -17.08 -1.64
CA ALA A 154 -3.28 -17.76 -1.27
C ALA A 154 -3.44 -19.03 -2.13
N GLY A 155 -3.63 -20.19 -1.50
CA GLY A 155 -3.68 -21.48 -2.19
C GLY A 155 -4.74 -21.60 -3.30
N SER A 156 -5.85 -20.86 -3.19
CA SER A 156 -6.94 -20.82 -4.20
C SER A 156 -6.62 -19.91 -5.42
N THR A 157 -5.63 -19.02 -5.31
CA THR A 157 -5.25 -18.06 -6.36
C THR A 157 -3.89 -18.36 -7.00
N THR A 158 -3.30 -19.53 -6.69
CA THR A 158 -1.95 -19.90 -7.13
C THR A 158 -1.96 -20.30 -8.59
N ARG A 159 -1.19 -19.59 -9.43
CA ARG A 159 -0.96 -19.95 -10.83
C ARG A 159 -0.24 -21.30 -10.93
N THR A 160 -0.57 -22.07 -11.95
CA THR A 160 0.16 -23.30 -12.27
C THR A 160 1.62 -22.97 -12.64
N THR A 161 2.50 -23.97 -12.56
CA THR A 161 3.91 -23.80 -12.96
C THR A 161 4.01 -23.38 -14.43
N ALA A 162 3.19 -23.99 -15.31
CA ALA A 162 3.18 -23.68 -16.75
C ALA A 162 2.76 -22.21 -17.03
N GLU A 163 1.75 -21.69 -16.33
CA GLU A 163 1.33 -20.28 -16.44
C GLU A 163 2.43 -19.33 -15.96
N ARG A 164 3.10 -19.66 -14.86
CA ARG A 164 4.24 -18.87 -14.36
C ARG A 164 5.39 -18.82 -15.36
N ASP A 165 5.74 -19.97 -15.93
CA ASP A 165 6.83 -20.08 -16.91
C ASP A 165 6.50 -19.31 -18.19
N ALA A 166 5.27 -19.39 -18.68
CA ALA A 166 4.81 -18.62 -19.83
C ALA A 166 4.87 -17.10 -19.58
N LEU A 167 4.42 -16.62 -18.41
CA LEU A 167 4.52 -15.23 -18.02
C LEU A 167 5.97 -14.77 -17.84
N ALA A 168 6.81 -15.62 -17.22
CA ALA A 168 8.24 -15.32 -17.04
C ALA A 168 8.98 -15.27 -18.40
N ALA A 169 8.65 -16.15 -19.34
CA ALA A 169 9.20 -16.13 -20.69
C ALA A 169 8.84 -14.83 -21.44
N ARG A 170 7.61 -14.32 -21.27
CA ARG A 170 7.14 -13.11 -21.96
C ARG A 170 7.57 -11.82 -21.28
N PHE A 171 7.42 -11.73 -19.98
CA PHE A 171 7.59 -10.48 -19.21
C PHE A 171 8.90 -10.41 -18.43
N GLY A 172 9.71 -11.48 -18.43
CA GLY A 172 11.01 -11.50 -17.80
C GLY A 172 10.97 -11.12 -16.31
N ALA A 173 11.71 -10.07 -15.95
CA ALA A 173 11.80 -9.57 -14.59
C ALA A 173 10.45 -9.05 -14.03
N LEU A 174 9.53 -8.61 -14.89
CA LEU A 174 8.22 -8.07 -14.49
C LEU A 174 7.27 -9.15 -13.93
N ALA A 175 7.52 -10.42 -14.26
CA ALA A 175 6.70 -11.55 -13.82
C ALA A 175 7.42 -12.47 -12.81
N ARG A 176 8.54 -12.03 -12.23
CA ARG A 176 9.31 -12.81 -11.23
C ARG A 176 8.76 -12.64 -9.82
N GLY A 177 8.98 -13.64 -8.97
CA GLY A 177 8.56 -13.64 -7.57
C GLY A 177 7.06 -13.83 -7.40
N TYR A 178 6.48 -13.18 -6.40
CA TYR A 178 5.06 -13.25 -6.06
C TYR A 178 4.26 -12.06 -6.61
N VAL A 179 4.65 -11.56 -7.80
CA VAL A 179 3.95 -10.44 -8.44
C VAL A 179 2.50 -10.82 -8.75
N ASP A 180 1.56 -9.91 -8.44
CA ASP A 180 0.14 -10.07 -8.76
C ASP A 180 -0.10 -9.99 -10.28
N SER A 181 -1.09 -10.75 -10.80
CA SER A 181 -1.45 -10.70 -12.22
C SER A 181 -1.89 -9.32 -12.66
N ALA A 182 -2.63 -8.59 -11.81
CA ALA A 182 -3.06 -7.24 -12.10
C ALA A 182 -1.88 -6.30 -12.41
N ALA A 183 -0.75 -6.47 -11.71
CA ALA A 183 0.47 -5.70 -12.00
C ALA A 183 1.05 -6.05 -13.38
N ILE A 184 1.02 -7.32 -13.78
CA ILE A 184 1.48 -7.74 -15.12
C ILE A 184 0.58 -7.16 -16.21
N PHE A 185 -0.74 -7.06 -15.96
CA PHE A 185 -1.67 -6.38 -16.88
C PHE A 185 -1.30 -4.91 -17.10
N VAL A 186 -0.80 -4.19 -16.09
CA VAL A 186 -0.30 -2.81 -16.29
C VAL A 186 0.84 -2.78 -17.30
N ALA A 187 1.83 -3.66 -17.13
CA ALA A 187 2.98 -3.74 -18.04
C ALA A 187 2.58 -4.16 -19.47
N ALA A 188 1.67 -5.14 -19.58
CA ALA A 188 1.12 -5.58 -20.86
C ALA A 188 0.38 -4.47 -21.58
N SER A 189 -0.48 -3.73 -20.86
CA SER A 189 -1.28 -2.62 -21.40
C SER A 189 -0.44 -1.44 -21.85
N ILE A 190 0.65 -1.12 -21.16
CA ILE A 190 1.62 -0.13 -21.61
C ILE A 190 2.18 -0.49 -23.00
N GLY A 191 2.43 -1.79 -23.24
CA GLY A 191 2.89 -2.29 -24.52
C GLY A 191 1.82 -2.33 -25.63
N MET A 192 0.53 -2.22 -25.27
CA MET A 192 -0.58 -2.20 -26.24
C MET A 192 -0.85 -0.81 -26.81
N VAL A 193 -0.59 0.23 -26.03
CA VAL A 193 -0.86 1.62 -26.46
C VAL A 193 0.39 2.26 -27.06
N GLY A 194 0.19 3.14 -28.03
CA GLY A 194 1.27 3.92 -28.62
C GLY A 194 1.68 5.12 -27.76
N SER A 195 2.66 5.89 -28.25
CA SER A 195 3.06 7.15 -27.61
C SER A 195 1.89 8.11 -27.49
N GLY A 196 1.67 8.64 -26.30
CA GLY A 196 0.52 9.47 -25.93
C GLY A 196 -0.72 8.65 -25.52
N GLY A 197 -0.68 7.32 -25.62
CA GLY A 197 -1.75 6.44 -25.12
C GLY A 197 -1.87 6.47 -23.61
N VAL A 198 -3.02 6.01 -23.10
CA VAL A 198 -3.34 6.05 -21.66
C VAL A 198 -3.70 4.66 -21.16
N VAL A 199 -3.22 4.32 -19.98
CA VAL A 199 -3.57 3.08 -19.26
C VAL A 199 -4.13 3.46 -17.89
N THR A 200 -5.37 3.03 -17.59
CA THR A 200 -6.00 3.20 -16.27
C THR A 200 -6.53 1.85 -15.79
N LEU A 201 -5.83 1.24 -14.86
CA LEU A 201 -6.17 -0.09 -14.34
C LEU A 201 -6.28 -0.10 -12.83
N ILE A 202 -7.32 -0.80 -12.34
CA ILE A 202 -7.46 -1.11 -10.90
C ILE A 202 -6.35 -2.10 -10.51
N GLN A 203 -5.82 -1.89 -9.32
CA GLN A 203 -4.76 -2.69 -8.72
C GLN A 203 -5.08 -2.95 -7.26
N PRO A 204 -4.65 -4.08 -6.67
CA PRO A 204 -4.62 -4.17 -5.22
C PRO A 204 -3.72 -3.06 -4.66
N GLN A 205 -4.09 -2.44 -3.55
CA GLN A 205 -3.33 -1.32 -2.96
C GLN A 205 -1.88 -1.72 -2.61
N SER A 206 -1.64 -3.03 -2.38
CA SER A 206 -0.30 -3.58 -2.22
C SER A 206 0.62 -3.32 -3.41
N PHE A 207 0.07 -3.07 -4.61
CA PHE A 207 0.86 -2.65 -5.78
C PHE A 207 1.75 -1.45 -5.48
N LEU A 208 1.29 -0.52 -4.65
CA LEU A 208 2.05 0.70 -4.32
C LEU A 208 3.34 0.39 -3.53
N VAL A 209 3.36 -0.69 -2.73
CA VAL A 209 4.41 -0.92 -1.74
C VAL A 209 5.03 -2.32 -1.77
N ALA A 210 4.37 -3.32 -2.37
CA ALA A 210 4.89 -4.68 -2.42
C ALA A 210 6.23 -4.74 -3.16
N ARG A 211 7.18 -5.48 -2.58
CA ARG A 211 8.53 -5.66 -3.13
C ARG A 211 8.49 -6.25 -4.55
N ASP A 212 7.64 -7.26 -4.75
CA ASP A 212 7.58 -7.99 -6.01
C ASP A 212 6.98 -7.17 -7.15
N ALA A 213 6.17 -6.13 -6.85
CA ALA A 213 5.65 -5.18 -7.84
C ALA A 213 6.67 -4.09 -8.24
N ARG A 214 7.87 -4.05 -7.65
CA ARG A 214 8.87 -3.00 -7.89
C ARG A 214 9.24 -2.89 -9.38
N ALA A 215 9.53 -4.01 -10.03
CA ALA A 215 9.93 -4.01 -11.44
C ALA A 215 8.83 -3.42 -12.34
N VAL A 216 7.55 -3.69 -12.04
CA VAL A 216 6.43 -3.11 -12.78
C VAL A 216 6.31 -1.61 -12.52
N ARG A 217 6.46 -1.15 -11.26
CA ARG A 217 6.48 0.29 -10.95
C ARG A 217 7.59 1.03 -11.67
N GLU A 218 8.79 0.45 -11.72
CA GLU A 218 9.92 1.00 -12.49
C GLU A 218 9.61 1.06 -14.00
N ALA A 219 8.96 0.02 -14.54
CA ALA A 219 8.53 0.01 -15.94
C ALA A 219 7.47 1.07 -16.22
N VAL A 220 6.53 1.32 -15.32
CA VAL A 220 5.54 2.41 -15.42
C VAL A 220 6.23 3.77 -15.50
N ILE A 221 7.19 4.03 -14.61
CA ILE A 221 7.94 5.30 -14.58
C ILE A 221 8.80 5.48 -15.84
N ALA A 222 9.39 4.40 -16.34
CA ALA A 222 10.21 4.42 -17.56
C ALA A 222 9.38 4.60 -18.84
N ALA A 223 8.15 4.09 -18.85
CA ALA A 223 7.26 4.15 -20.03
C ALA A 223 6.62 5.50 -20.24
N GLY A 224 6.54 6.36 -19.21
CA GLY A 224 5.86 7.65 -19.35
C GLY A 224 5.60 8.37 -18.05
N SER A 225 4.48 9.07 -18.00
CA SER A 225 4.05 9.85 -16.85
C SER A 225 2.92 9.14 -16.11
N LEU A 226 3.13 8.80 -14.84
CA LEU A 226 2.04 8.51 -13.91
C LEU A 226 1.31 9.84 -13.65
N THR A 227 0.07 9.97 -14.11
CA THR A 227 -0.69 11.22 -14.03
C THR A 227 -1.54 11.30 -12.77
N SER A 228 -2.16 10.18 -12.39
CA SER A 228 -2.93 10.10 -11.17
C SER A 228 -2.95 8.70 -10.55
N VAL A 229 -3.21 8.67 -9.25
CA VAL A 229 -3.55 7.44 -8.52
C VAL A 229 -4.85 7.71 -7.77
N TRP A 230 -5.85 6.87 -8.00
CA TRP A 230 -7.09 6.87 -7.25
C TRP A 230 -7.02 5.86 -6.11
N VAL A 231 -7.44 6.29 -4.91
CA VAL A 231 -7.53 5.45 -3.71
C VAL A 231 -8.86 5.77 -3.03
N PRO A 232 -9.86 4.89 -3.08
CA PRO A 232 -11.23 5.19 -2.67
C PRO A 232 -11.37 5.58 -1.19
N GLY A 233 -10.49 5.07 -0.30
CA GLY A 233 -10.60 5.30 1.15
C GLY A 233 -11.66 4.46 1.85
N GLU A 234 -12.50 3.77 1.09
CA GLU A 234 -13.54 2.85 1.56
C GLU A 234 -13.50 1.55 0.76
N GLN A 235 -14.18 0.53 1.27
CA GLN A 235 -14.27 -0.76 0.58
C GLN A 235 -15.15 -0.64 -0.66
N VAL A 236 -14.59 -0.93 -1.83
CA VAL A 236 -15.28 -0.86 -3.13
C VAL A 236 -15.89 -2.21 -3.53
N PHE A 237 -15.19 -3.29 -3.22
CA PHE A 237 -15.60 -4.65 -3.57
C PHE A 237 -16.08 -5.41 -2.34
N ALA A 238 -16.92 -6.42 -2.55
CA ALA A 238 -17.35 -7.33 -1.48
C ALA A 238 -16.19 -8.12 -0.86
N ALA A 239 -15.09 -8.31 -1.59
CA ALA A 239 -13.86 -8.90 -1.07
C ALA A 239 -13.07 -7.89 -0.23
N SER A 240 -12.45 -8.37 0.86
CA SER A 240 -11.66 -7.54 1.80
C SER A 240 -10.29 -7.10 1.23
N VAL A 241 -10.24 -6.67 -0.03
CA VAL A 241 -9.01 -6.20 -0.66
C VAL A 241 -9.10 -4.70 -0.90
N ASP A 242 -8.21 -3.96 -0.26
CA ASP A 242 -8.04 -2.53 -0.53
C ASP A 242 -7.47 -2.35 -1.94
N VAL A 243 -8.07 -1.43 -2.70
CA VAL A 243 -7.72 -1.19 -4.09
C VAL A 243 -7.21 0.24 -4.33
N CYS A 244 -6.49 0.40 -5.42
CA CYS A 244 -6.19 1.69 -6.03
C CYS A 244 -6.33 1.56 -7.55
N ALA A 245 -6.34 2.66 -8.28
CA ALA A 245 -6.17 2.63 -9.73
C ALA A 245 -5.05 3.58 -10.15
N VAL A 246 -4.21 3.13 -11.07
CA VAL A 246 -3.11 3.92 -11.61
C VAL A 246 -3.46 4.41 -13.01
N THR A 247 -3.26 5.71 -13.29
CA THR A 247 -3.42 6.29 -14.62
C THR A 247 -2.07 6.71 -15.17
N VAL A 248 -1.65 6.08 -16.24
CA VAL A 248 -0.34 6.27 -16.89
C VAL A 248 -0.54 6.80 -18.30
N ARG A 249 0.14 7.87 -18.66
CA ARG A 249 0.26 8.36 -20.04
C ARG A 249 1.61 7.94 -20.61
N VAL A 250 1.58 7.10 -21.63
CA VAL A 250 2.78 6.55 -22.28
C VAL A 250 3.45 7.62 -23.15
N GLY A 251 4.76 7.74 -23.08
CA GLY A 251 5.53 8.72 -23.85
C GLY A 251 6.75 9.24 -23.09
N PRO A 252 7.34 10.34 -23.53
CA PRO A 252 8.46 10.92 -22.80
C PRO A 252 8.06 11.23 -21.35
N PRO A 253 8.88 10.85 -20.35
CA PRO A 253 8.61 11.20 -18.97
C PRO A 253 8.60 12.73 -18.84
N GLY A 254 7.45 13.27 -18.44
CA GLY A 254 7.32 14.70 -18.18
C GLY A 254 7.73 15.04 -16.75
N ALA A 255 8.05 16.32 -16.50
CA ALA A 255 8.16 16.88 -15.15
C ALA A 255 6.76 16.97 -14.52
N SER A 256 6.06 15.84 -14.44
CA SER A 256 4.67 15.79 -14.02
C SER A 256 4.53 15.55 -12.52
N THR A 257 3.48 16.12 -11.99
CA THR A 257 3.02 15.85 -10.63
C THR A 257 1.96 14.76 -10.69
N VAL A 258 2.13 13.72 -9.91
CA VAL A 258 1.12 12.68 -9.70
C VAL A 258 0.04 13.22 -8.77
N VAL A 259 -1.21 13.23 -9.23
CA VAL A 259 -2.35 13.63 -8.41
C VAL A 259 -2.89 12.40 -7.68
N VAL A 260 -2.93 12.44 -6.36
CA VAL A 260 -3.59 11.41 -5.55
C VAL A 260 -5.00 11.88 -5.24
N VAL A 261 -5.99 11.07 -5.59
CA VAL A 261 -7.41 11.38 -5.41
C VAL A 261 -8.09 10.28 -4.60
N GLY A 262 -9.02 10.69 -3.77
CA GLY A 262 -9.84 9.82 -2.93
C GLY A 262 -11.32 10.00 -3.16
N GLY A 263 -12.10 9.28 -2.36
CA GLY A 263 -13.54 9.19 -2.53
C GLY A 263 -13.91 8.19 -3.64
N ARG A 264 -15.11 7.64 -3.53
CA ARG A 264 -15.60 6.65 -4.50
C ARG A 264 -15.74 7.24 -5.90
N ASP A 265 -16.12 8.51 -5.98
CA ASP A 265 -16.24 9.30 -7.21
C ASP A 265 -14.91 9.99 -7.62
N GLY A 266 -13.83 9.83 -6.83
CA GLY A 266 -12.55 10.46 -7.06
C GLY A 266 -12.56 11.98 -6.97
N SER A 267 -13.55 12.58 -6.32
CA SER A 267 -13.70 14.04 -6.20
C SER A 267 -12.72 14.68 -5.22
N VAL A 268 -12.23 13.91 -4.25
CA VAL A 268 -11.38 14.41 -3.18
C VAL A 268 -9.91 14.39 -3.61
N ARG A 269 -9.26 15.57 -3.65
CA ARG A 269 -7.81 15.64 -3.87
C ARG A 269 -7.08 15.41 -2.56
N LEU A 270 -6.36 14.28 -2.46
CA LEU A 270 -5.64 13.86 -1.27
C LEU A 270 -4.19 14.37 -1.25
N GLY A 271 -3.60 14.67 -2.42
CA GLY A 271 -2.24 15.18 -2.48
C GLY A 271 -1.64 15.23 -3.87
N GLN A 272 -0.40 15.68 -3.91
CA GLN A 272 0.44 15.71 -5.11
C GLN A 272 1.84 15.18 -4.77
N ILE A 273 2.36 14.33 -5.63
CA ILE A 273 3.70 13.75 -5.51
C ILE A 273 4.49 14.10 -6.78
N LYS A 274 5.70 14.59 -6.63
CA LYS A 274 6.56 14.81 -7.80
C LYS A 274 6.93 13.46 -8.40
N HIS A 275 6.81 13.33 -9.71
CA HIS A 275 7.18 12.10 -10.43
C HIS A 275 8.62 11.66 -10.11
N ALA A 276 9.53 12.63 -9.94
CA ALA A 276 10.91 12.37 -9.54
C ALA A 276 11.06 11.68 -8.19
N GLU A 277 10.12 11.87 -7.26
CA GLU A 277 10.13 11.18 -5.95
C GLU A 277 9.82 9.68 -6.07
N LEU A 278 9.13 9.28 -7.14
CA LEU A 278 8.78 7.88 -7.43
C LEU A 278 9.83 7.20 -8.31
N SER A 279 10.61 7.97 -9.04
CA SER A 279 11.67 7.46 -9.92
C SER A 279 12.80 6.85 -9.10
N GLY A 280 13.08 5.56 -9.31
CA GLY A 280 14.10 4.81 -8.54
C GLY A 280 13.70 4.49 -7.10
N ALA A 281 12.55 4.96 -6.62
CA ALA A 281 12.07 4.63 -5.28
C ALA A 281 11.73 3.12 -5.17
N PRO A 282 12.09 2.46 -4.07
CA PRO A 282 11.78 1.05 -3.88
C PRO A 282 10.27 0.79 -3.77
N THR A 283 9.52 1.78 -3.31
CA THR A 283 8.06 1.75 -3.14
C THR A 283 7.44 3.08 -3.53
N TRP A 284 6.12 3.08 -3.76
CA TRP A 284 5.32 4.30 -3.89
C TRP A 284 4.61 4.63 -2.56
N SER A 285 5.28 4.41 -1.45
CA SER A 285 4.78 4.81 -0.12
C SER A 285 4.37 6.28 -0.02
N PRO A 286 5.01 7.26 -0.71
CA PRO A 286 4.52 8.64 -0.73
C PRO A 286 3.08 8.77 -1.26
N VAL A 287 2.70 7.96 -2.26
CA VAL A 287 1.32 7.92 -2.80
C VAL A 287 0.36 7.35 -1.77
N TRP A 288 0.72 6.22 -1.16
CA TRP A 288 -0.04 5.61 -0.09
C TRP A 288 -0.22 6.58 1.10
N ALA A 289 0.85 7.24 1.51
CA ALA A 289 0.83 8.19 2.62
C ALA A 289 -0.08 9.40 2.34
N ALA A 290 -0.04 9.94 1.12
CA ALA A 290 -0.96 11.01 0.71
C ALA A 290 -2.42 10.55 0.79
N ALA A 291 -2.71 9.32 0.35
CA ALA A 291 -4.04 8.72 0.48
C ALA A 291 -4.50 8.54 1.93
N GLN A 292 -3.57 8.36 2.86
CA GLN A 292 -3.83 8.24 4.31
C GLN A 292 -3.81 9.59 5.04
N GLY A 293 -3.73 10.71 4.32
CA GLY A 293 -3.67 12.04 4.91
C GLY A 293 -2.41 12.29 5.75
N VAL A 294 -1.31 11.57 5.47
CA VAL A 294 -0.04 11.76 6.20
C VAL A 294 0.61 13.07 5.78
N PRO A 295 0.87 14.01 6.72
CA PRO A 295 1.49 15.27 6.41
C PRO A 295 2.85 15.14 5.72
N THR A 296 3.17 16.09 4.86
CA THR A 296 4.51 16.21 4.28
C THR A 296 5.39 16.97 5.28
N VAL A 297 6.49 16.37 5.68
CA VAL A 297 7.44 16.99 6.62
C VAL A 297 8.68 17.40 5.82
N GLY A 298 8.99 18.68 5.81
CA GLY A 298 10.29 19.18 5.36
C GLY A 298 11.34 18.80 6.40
N THR A 299 12.39 18.12 5.99
CA THR A 299 13.45 17.71 6.92
C THR A 299 14.62 18.69 6.84
N GLN A 300 14.71 19.62 7.79
CA GLN A 300 16.02 20.13 8.20
C GLN A 300 16.60 19.07 9.15
N SER A 301 17.49 18.25 8.62
CA SER A 301 17.99 17.09 9.36
C SER A 301 19.29 17.41 10.09
N GLY A 302 19.34 17.09 11.38
CA GLY A 302 20.57 17.03 12.19
C GLY A 302 21.38 15.75 12.03
N GLY A 303 21.13 14.99 10.94
CA GLY A 303 21.67 13.66 10.70
C GLY A 303 20.57 12.60 10.70
N VAL A 304 20.93 11.33 10.85
CA VAL A 304 20.00 10.19 10.94
C VAL A 304 20.30 9.36 12.19
N VAL A 305 19.37 8.52 12.62
CA VAL A 305 19.54 7.65 13.79
C VAL A 305 20.83 6.82 13.69
N ALA A 306 21.22 6.39 12.48
CA ALA A 306 22.47 5.65 12.25
C ALA A 306 23.75 6.40 12.67
N ASP A 307 23.71 7.72 12.77
CA ASP A 307 24.86 8.52 13.19
C ASP A 307 25.11 8.41 14.71
N LEU A 308 24.03 8.11 15.48
CA LEU A 308 24.09 8.01 16.94
C LEU A 308 23.91 6.58 17.47
N ALA A 309 23.44 5.63 16.67
CA ALA A 309 23.06 4.31 17.15
C ALA A 309 23.19 3.21 16.10
N SER A 310 23.25 1.99 16.58
CA SER A 310 22.99 0.79 15.79
C SER A 310 21.60 0.22 16.12
N ALA A 311 21.01 -0.56 15.20
CA ALA A 311 19.72 -1.21 15.44
C ALA A 311 19.74 -2.68 15.02
N THR A 312 19.07 -3.52 15.79
CA THR A 312 18.89 -4.95 15.51
C THR A 312 17.50 -5.40 15.92
N ALA A 313 17.05 -6.49 15.30
CA ALA A 313 15.84 -7.22 15.70
C ALA A 313 16.19 -8.70 15.76
N GLY A 314 15.60 -9.43 16.69
CA GLY A 314 15.69 -10.88 16.73
C GLY A 314 15.00 -11.51 15.52
N PHE A 315 15.44 -12.68 15.11
CA PHE A 315 14.83 -13.51 14.09
C PHE A 315 13.98 -14.63 14.71
N ARG A 316 13.42 -15.47 13.87
CA ARG A 316 12.58 -16.59 14.28
C ARG A 316 13.33 -17.57 15.20
N ASP A 317 14.59 -17.80 14.92
CA ASP A 317 15.42 -18.74 15.70
C ASP A 317 15.64 -18.25 17.13
N GLU A 318 15.96 -16.95 17.31
CA GLU A 318 16.07 -16.35 18.65
C GLU A 318 14.73 -16.43 19.40
N TYR A 319 13.58 -16.17 18.73
CA TYR A 319 12.27 -16.28 19.34
C TYR A 319 12.03 -17.67 19.92
N TYR A 320 12.19 -18.72 19.12
CA TYR A 320 11.94 -20.09 19.57
C TYR A 320 12.99 -20.60 20.57
N GLY A 321 14.24 -20.14 20.44
CA GLY A 321 15.31 -20.49 21.37
C GLY A 321 15.13 -19.90 22.76
N LEU A 322 14.47 -18.72 22.89
CA LEU A 322 14.22 -18.11 24.20
C LEU A 322 13.02 -18.75 24.93
N ILE A 323 12.00 -19.25 24.21
CA ILE A 323 10.74 -19.75 24.82
C ILE A 323 10.96 -20.76 25.96
N PRO A 324 11.85 -21.77 25.86
CA PRO A 324 12.04 -22.77 26.92
C PRO A 324 12.60 -22.19 28.24
N HIS A 325 13.20 -20.99 28.18
CA HIS A 325 13.85 -20.34 29.31
C HIS A 325 13.04 -19.17 29.88
N ILE A 326 11.74 -19.06 29.50
CA ILE A 326 10.84 -18.02 30.02
C ILE A 326 10.15 -18.51 31.27
N THR A 327 10.25 -17.73 32.34
CA THR A 327 9.56 -17.97 33.62
C THR A 327 8.70 -16.77 34.01
N ASP A 328 7.71 -16.98 34.89
CA ASP A 328 6.86 -15.92 35.46
C ASP A 328 7.40 -15.44 36.82
N GLU A 329 8.34 -16.18 37.44
CA GLU A 329 9.04 -15.79 38.64
C GLU A 329 10.44 -15.26 38.27
N ARG A 330 10.88 -14.21 38.96
CA ARG A 330 12.19 -13.60 38.72
C ARG A 330 13.33 -14.55 39.12
N PRO A 331 14.12 -15.05 38.17
CA PRO A 331 15.30 -15.85 38.51
C PRO A 331 16.44 -14.94 39.03
N THR A 332 17.47 -15.58 39.66
CA THR A 332 18.63 -14.84 40.20
C THR A 332 19.34 -14.02 39.15
N ASP A 333 19.54 -14.58 37.94
CA ASP A 333 20.06 -13.88 36.76
C ASP A 333 18.93 -13.71 35.74
N GLY A 334 17.92 -12.91 36.14
CA GLY A 334 16.72 -12.67 35.32
C GLY A 334 16.78 -11.36 34.56
N ARG A 335 16.40 -11.40 33.28
CA ARG A 335 16.14 -10.21 32.45
C ARG A 335 14.65 -10.11 32.12
N ARG A 336 14.11 -8.88 32.13
CA ARG A 336 12.73 -8.64 31.66
C ARG A 336 12.63 -9.00 30.19
N LEU A 337 11.58 -9.72 29.78
CA LEU A 337 11.34 -10.04 28.40
C LEU A 337 10.21 -9.14 27.86
N VAL A 338 10.52 -8.32 26.85
CA VAL A 338 9.60 -7.30 26.32
C VAL A 338 9.16 -7.66 24.90
N THR A 339 7.85 -7.64 24.69
CA THR A 339 7.22 -7.86 23.37
C THR A 339 6.62 -6.56 22.84
N THR A 340 6.29 -6.52 21.53
CA THR A 340 5.66 -5.37 20.88
C THR A 340 4.39 -4.90 21.62
N ALA A 341 3.58 -5.82 22.12
CA ALA A 341 2.33 -5.48 22.82
C ALA A 341 2.54 -4.82 24.20
N MET A 342 3.75 -4.81 24.71
CA MET A 342 4.11 -4.17 25.98
C MET A 342 4.68 -2.76 25.77
N ILE A 343 4.92 -2.32 24.52
CA ILE A 343 5.53 -1.04 24.22
C ILE A 343 4.43 -0.07 23.78
N ASP A 344 4.31 1.03 24.52
CA ASP A 344 3.61 2.26 24.11
C ASP A 344 4.61 3.40 24.05
N PRO A 345 4.24 4.57 23.49
CA PRO A 345 5.11 5.75 23.53
C PRO A 345 5.57 6.09 24.95
N ALA A 346 6.88 6.08 25.17
CA ALA A 346 7.55 6.32 26.45
C ALA A 346 7.05 5.47 27.65
N ASN A 347 6.35 4.38 27.39
CA ASN A 347 5.76 3.56 28.46
C ASN A 347 6.01 2.07 28.20
N ASP A 348 6.59 1.42 29.22
CA ASP A 348 6.82 -0.02 29.26
C ASP A 348 5.67 -0.69 30.01
N GLY A 349 4.83 -1.41 29.29
CA GLY A 349 3.70 -2.17 29.84
C GLY A 349 4.08 -3.52 30.43
N TRP A 350 5.35 -3.82 30.61
CA TRP A 350 5.82 -5.02 31.29
C TRP A 350 5.27 -5.07 32.73
N SER A 351 4.85 -6.21 33.19
CA SER A 351 4.12 -6.46 34.43
C SER A 351 2.70 -5.87 34.54
N ILE A 352 2.23 -5.18 33.52
CA ILE A 352 0.90 -4.55 33.51
C ILE A 352 -0.01 -5.25 32.49
N ARG A 353 0.51 -5.52 31.28
CA ARG A 353 -0.26 -6.10 30.17
C ARG A 353 -0.07 -7.61 30.04
N PRO A 354 -1.17 -8.36 29.98
CA PRO A 354 -1.09 -9.77 29.62
C PRO A 354 -0.73 -9.91 28.13
N VAL A 355 0.25 -10.76 27.85
CA VAL A 355 0.71 -11.08 26.49
C VAL A 355 0.75 -12.58 26.29
N ARG A 356 0.75 -13.03 25.05
CA ARG A 356 0.87 -14.44 24.70
C ARG A 356 2.24 -14.71 24.10
N ILE A 357 3.05 -15.56 24.75
CA ILE A 357 4.38 -15.94 24.29
C ILE A 357 4.44 -17.47 24.21
N GLY A 358 4.78 -18.02 23.05
CA GLY A 358 4.83 -19.46 22.83
C GLY A 358 3.51 -20.19 23.12
N GLY A 359 2.37 -19.50 22.95
CA GLY A 359 1.04 -20.06 23.27
C GLY A 359 0.60 -19.86 24.72
N THR A 360 1.50 -19.44 25.63
CA THR A 360 1.24 -19.25 27.07
C THR A 360 0.96 -17.77 27.38
N GLY A 361 -0.10 -17.51 28.18
CA GLY A 361 -0.41 -16.16 28.69
C GLY A 361 0.55 -15.79 29.82
N ARG A 362 1.16 -14.59 29.74
CA ARG A 362 2.11 -14.08 30.73
C ARG A 362 1.89 -12.59 30.96
N VAL A 363 2.23 -12.10 32.17
CA VAL A 363 2.13 -10.67 32.51
C VAL A 363 3.50 -10.07 32.74
N ALA A 364 4.35 -10.76 33.49
CA ALA A 364 5.71 -10.32 33.82
C ALA A 364 6.73 -11.40 33.42
N PRO A 365 6.93 -11.65 32.11
CA PRO A 365 7.84 -12.70 31.67
C PRO A 365 9.30 -12.32 31.97
N TRP A 366 10.01 -13.24 32.58
CA TRP A 366 11.45 -13.18 32.80
C TRP A 366 12.17 -14.19 31.92
N LEU A 367 13.36 -13.85 31.48
CA LEU A 367 14.30 -14.78 30.87
C LEU A 367 15.28 -15.24 31.94
N ASP A 368 15.40 -16.55 32.11
CA ASP A 368 16.44 -17.18 32.94
C ASP A 368 17.73 -17.25 32.12
N CYS A 369 18.62 -16.28 32.35
CA CYS A 369 19.87 -16.17 31.59
C CYS A 369 20.88 -17.26 31.99
N ALA A 370 20.86 -17.76 33.22
CA ALA A 370 21.73 -18.85 33.64
C ALA A 370 21.35 -20.16 32.94
N ALA A 371 20.07 -20.52 32.96
CA ALA A 371 19.57 -21.71 32.25
C ALA A 371 19.78 -21.60 30.72
N LEU A 372 19.61 -20.40 30.15
CA LEU A 372 19.90 -20.15 28.74
C LEU A 372 21.37 -20.35 28.39
N ALA A 373 22.29 -19.86 29.24
CA ALA A 373 23.73 -19.96 29.01
C ALA A 373 24.21 -21.41 29.02
N GLU A 374 23.63 -22.25 29.86
CA GLU A 374 23.90 -23.69 29.91
C GLU A 374 23.37 -24.41 28.65
N ALA A 375 22.23 -24.00 28.13
CA ALA A 375 21.55 -24.67 27.01
C ALA A 375 22.06 -24.18 25.64
N ASP A 376 22.23 -22.87 25.45
CA ASP A 376 22.68 -22.24 24.18
C ASP A 376 23.57 -21.03 24.45
N ALA A 377 24.87 -21.26 24.52
CA ALA A 377 25.88 -20.22 24.72
C ALA A 377 25.90 -19.18 23.58
N ARG A 378 25.45 -19.50 22.37
CA ARG A 378 25.36 -18.53 21.26
C ARG A 378 24.24 -17.54 21.52
N LEU A 379 23.08 -18.05 21.91
CA LEU A 379 21.90 -17.24 22.19
C LEU A 379 22.09 -16.40 23.46
N ALA A 380 22.76 -16.96 24.49
CA ALA A 380 23.14 -16.21 25.69
C ALA A 380 24.01 -14.99 25.34
N ARG A 381 25.05 -15.17 24.51
CA ARG A 381 25.87 -14.03 24.01
C ARG A 381 25.07 -13.00 23.20
N TRP A 382 24.03 -13.42 22.51
CA TRP A 382 23.14 -12.49 21.82
C TRP A 382 22.35 -11.64 22.84
N VAL A 383 21.83 -12.26 23.91
CA VAL A 383 21.16 -11.57 25.02
C VAL A 383 22.11 -10.60 25.71
N ASP A 384 23.34 -11.03 26.03
CA ASP A 384 24.35 -10.19 26.67
C ASP A 384 24.67 -8.93 25.88
N ARG A 385 24.81 -9.04 24.55
CA ARG A 385 25.03 -7.88 23.68
C ARG A 385 23.87 -6.87 23.71
N LEU A 386 22.68 -7.33 24.03
CA LEU A 386 21.49 -6.48 24.15
C LEU A 386 21.20 -6.06 25.59
N SER A 387 21.96 -6.54 26.58
CA SER A 387 21.86 -6.16 27.99
C SER A 387 22.66 -4.87 28.26
N VAL A 388 22.35 -3.83 27.47
CA VAL A 388 22.95 -2.50 27.51
C VAL A 388 21.86 -1.44 27.41
N PRO A 389 22.11 -0.18 27.82
CA PRO A 389 21.19 0.92 27.60
C PRO A 389 20.76 1.00 26.13
N LYS A 390 19.45 1.09 25.89
CA LYS A 390 18.88 1.07 24.53
C LYS A 390 17.47 1.64 24.48
N VAL A 391 16.98 1.85 23.27
CA VAL A 391 15.55 2.12 23.02
C VAL A 391 14.92 0.90 22.36
N LEU A 392 13.79 0.45 22.87
CA LEU A 392 12.99 -0.61 22.29
C LEU A 392 11.90 0.00 21.41
N VAL A 393 11.82 -0.43 20.15
CA VAL A 393 10.85 0.08 19.18
C VAL A 393 9.88 -1.03 18.80
N ALA A 394 8.59 -0.75 18.95
CA ALA A 394 7.53 -1.65 18.52
C ALA A 394 7.38 -1.64 17.00
N THR A 395 6.96 -2.76 16.45
CA THR A 395 6.64 -2.90 15.03
C THR A 395 5.13 -3.10 14.84
N GLN A 396 4.63 -2.73 13.66
CA GLN A 396 3.22 -2.85 13.28
C GLN A 396 2.28 -1.98 14.13
N THR A 397 2.64 -0.73 14.31
CA THR A 397 1.94 0.29 15.11
C THR A 397 1.30 1.34 14.20
N ARG A 398 0.53 2.29 14.76
CA ARG A 398 -0.06 3.40 14.00
C ARG A 398 0.86 4.62 13.93
N VAL A 399 1.59 4.87 15.02
CA VAL A 399 2.66 5.87 15.15
C VAL A 399 3.94 5.13 15.50
N VAL A 400 5.09 5.77 15.46
CA VAL A 400 6.29 5.15 16.02
C VAL A 400 6.13 5.06 17.52
N GLU A 401 6.20 3.84 18.06
CA GLU A 401 6.11 3.55 19.49
C GLU A 401 7.46 3.04 19.96
N ALA A 402 8.00 3.71 20.95
CA ALA A 402 9.32 3.43 21.48
C ALA A 402 9.35 3.66 22.99
N VAL A 403 10.22 2.92 23.68
CA VAL A 403 10.44 3.08 25.11
C VAL A 403 11.92 2.92 25.42
N ALA A 404 12.47 3.81 26.24
CA ALA A 404 13.84 3.73 26.71
C ALA A 404 14.01 2.62 27.76
N ASP A 405 15.12 1.90 27.67
CA ASP A 405 15.63 0.96 28.69
C ASP A 405 17.05 1.43 29.12
N PRO A 406 17.13 2.46 30.00
CA PRO A 406 18.43 2.99 30.44
C PRO A 406 19.22 2.02 31.32
N ALA A 407 18.52 1.09 31.97
CA ALA A 407 19.12 0.06 32.80
C ALA A 407 19.73 -1.09 31.98
N GLY A 408 19.28 -1.28 30.75
CA GLY A 408 19.73 -2.35 29.88
C GLY A 408 19.24 -3.75 30.32
N ASP A 409 18.19 -3.83 31.14
CA ASP A 409 17.71 -5.09 31.70
C ASP A 409 16.56 -5.74 30.92
N ALA A 410 16.07 -5.09 29.85
CA ALA A 410 15.03 -5.61 29.00
C ALA A 410 15.59 -6.35 27.76
N VAL A 411 15.19 -7.58 27.55
CA VAL A 411 15.49 -8.38 26.37
C VAL A 411 14.36 -8.26 25.36
N PRO A 412 14.62 -7.77 24.14
CA PRO A 412 13.58 -7.67 23.12
C PRO A 412 13.21 -9.04 22.54
N LEU A 413 11.94 -9.39 22.60
CA LEU A 413 11.41 -10.56 21.92
C LEU A 413 10.90 -10.16 20.52
N THR A 414 11.30 -10.92 19.50
CA THR A 414 10.86 -10.69 18.12
C THR A 414 9.34 -10.46 18.03
N PRO A 415 8.86 -9.39 17.34
CA PRO A 415 9.61 -8.55 16.40
C PRO A 415 10.06 -7.18 16.95
N VAL A 416 10.32 -7.02 18.24
CA VAL A 416 10.81 -5.76 18.82
C VAL A 416 12.19 -5.43 18.25
N ILE A 417 12.43 -4.15 17.93
CA ILE A 417 13.72 -3.63 17.46
C ILE A 417 14.43 -2.99 18.65
N ALA A 418 15.70 -3.39 18.89
CA ALA A 418 16.58 -2.73 19.82
C ALA A 418 17.44 -1.70 19.09
N VAL A 419 17.40 -0.45 19.51
CA VAL A 419 18.24 0.66 19.05
C VAL A 419 19.25 0.95 20.16
N VAL A 420 20.52 0.61 19.92
CA VAL A 420 21.60 0.73 20.89
C VAL A 420 22.41 1.98 20.54
N PRO A 421 22.40 3.03 21.39
CA PRO A 421 23.17 4.24 21.14
C PRO A 421 24.67 3.99 21.25
N ASN A 422 25.44 4.79 20.51
CA ASN A 422 26.91 4.79 20.62
C ASN A 422 27.39 5.36 21.98
N ASP A 423 26.64 6.36 22.50
CA ASP A 423 26.78 6.89 23.85
C ASP A 423 25.52 6.57 24.67
N PRO A 424 25.61 5.84 25.79
CA PRO A 424 24.48 5.55 26.66
C PRO A 424 23.68 6.78 27.11
N ALA A 425 24.31 7.97 27.17
CA ALA A 425 23.63 9.21 27.51
C ALA A 425 22.56 9.63 26.48
N ASP A 426 22.64 9.13 25.25
CA ASP A 426 21.69 9.46 24.18
C ASP A 426 20.42 8.63 24.19
N VAL A 427 20.25 7.68 25.11
CA VAL A 427 19.04 6.80 25.16
C VAL A 427 17.75 7.61 25.17
N LEU A 428 17.62 8.61 26.07
CA LEU A 428 16.41 9.43 26.17
C LEU A 428 16.22 10.36 24.98
N ARG A 429 17.32 10.88 24.41
CA ARG A 429 17.27 11.69 23.19
C ARG A 429 16.77 10.88 22.01
N LEU A 430 17.27 9.65 21.82
CA LEU A 430 16.81 8.77 20.76
C LEU A 430 15.34 8.39 20.94
N GLU A 431 14.90 8.12 22.17
CA GLU A 431 13.49 7.87 22.47
C GLU A 431 12.63 9.06 22.02
N ALA A 432 12.98 10.30 22.44
CA ALA A 432 12.27 11.51 22.06
C ALA A 432 12.25 11.74 20.55
N ALA A 433 13.39 11.55 19.87
CA ALA A 433 13.48 11.70 18.42
C ALA A 433 12.60 10.70 17.68
N LEU A 434 12.57 9.43 18.09
CA LEU A 434 11.75 8.39 17.48
C LEU A 434 10.26 8.62 17.71
N LEU A 435 9.88 9.11 18.88
CA LEU A 435 8.48 9.42 19.23
C LEU A 435 7.95 10.71 18.59
N ALA A 436 8.81 11.54 18.01
CA ALA A 436 8.41 12.80 17.42
C ALA A 436 7.30 12.63 16.34
N PRO A 437 6.32 13.56 16.26
CA PRO A 437 5.32 13.57 15.19
C PRO A 437 5.95 13.51 13.80
N ALA A 438 7.03 14.29 13.60
CA ALA A 438 7.78 14.34 12.35
C ALA A 438 8.43 13.00 11.98
N ALA A 439 8.97 12.26 12.95
CA ALA A 439 9.53 10.92 12.74
C ALA A 439 8.47 9.93 12.25
N THR A 440 7.27 9.96 12.85
CA THR A 440 6.13 9.13 12.42
C THR A 440 5.69 9.48 11.01
N ALA A 441 5.49 10.76 10.69
CA ALA A 441 5.07 11.20 9.36
C ALA A 441 6.11 10.84 8.30
N TRP A 442 7.39 11.06 8.58
CA TRP A 442 8.49 10.71 7.70
C TRP A 442 8.56 9.19 7.44
N ALA A 443 8.47 8.39 8.51
CA ALA A 443 8.52 6.92 8.40
C ALA A 443 7.33 6.37 7.59
N LEU A 444 6.12 6.88 7.79
CA LEU A 444 4.93 6.49 7.03
C LEU A 444 5.03 6.87 5.55
N ARG A 445 5.55 8.06 5.24
CA ARG A 445 5.74 8.49 3.85
C ARG A 445 6.79 7.65 3.12
N ARG A 446 7.77 7.11 3.83
CA ARG A 446 8.86 6.33 3.23
C ARG A 446 8.60 4.83 3.24
N PHE A 447 7.96 4.30 4.27
CA PHE A 447 7.81 2.86 4.52
C PHE A 447 6.37 2.41 4.75
N GLY A 448 5.40 3.31 4.74
CA GLY A 448 3.99 3.01 4.96
C GLY A 448 3.41 2.07 3.91
N GLY A 449 2.29 1.44 4.25
CA GLY A 449 1.55 0.52 3.37
C GLY A 449 2.02 -0.94 3.41
N GLY A 450 3.13 -1.24 4.09
CA GLY A 450 3.66 -2.61 4.23
C GLY A 450 3.21 -3.37 5.48
N ALA A 451 2.37 -2.77 6.32
CA ALA A 451 1.84 -3.42 7.52
C ALA A 451 0.64 -4.32 7.21
N MET A 452 0.28 -5.19 8.17
CA MET A 452 -0.90 -6.06 8.05
C MET A 452 -2.23 -5.30 8.15
N SER A 453 -2.23 -4.11 8.76
CA SER A 453 -3.40 -3.21 8.81
C SER A 453 -3.24 -2.07 7.80
N ALA A 454 -4.33 -1.64 7.19
CA ALA A 454 -4.36 -0.59 6.17
C ALA A 454 -3.73 0.74 6.63
N SER A 455 -3.78 1.05 7.93
CA SER A 455 -3.22 2.27 8.52
C SER A 455 -1.91 2.04 9.29
N GLY A 456 -1.34 0.84 9.26
CA GLY A 456 -0.18 0.48 10.07
C GLY A 456 1.16 0.92 9.50
N LEU A 457 2.12 1.11 10.39
CA LEU A 457 3.54 1.29 10.11
C LEU A 457 4.28 0.02 10.52
N LYS A 458 4.97 -0.63 9.60
CA LYS A 458 5.85 -1.77 9.89
C LYS A 458 7.28 -1.36 9.62
N LEU A 459 8.07 -1.24 10.68
CA LEU A 459 9.49 -0.90 10.59
C LEU A 459 10.38 -2.14 10.69
N ALA A 460 11.47 -2.14 9.94
CA ALA A 460 12.63 -3.01 10.13
C ALA A 460 13.77 -2.23 10.80
N ALA A 461 14.70 -2.90 11.47
CA ALA A 461 15.81 -2.28 12.15
C ALA A 461 16.59 -1.28 11.26
N ARG A 462 16.87 -1.68 10.00
CA ARG A 462 17.51 -0.80 9.01
C ARG A 462 16.72 0.48 8.75
N GLN A 463 15.40 0.40 8.72
CA GLN A 463 14.53 1.54 8.42
C GLN A 463 14.46 2.52 9.59
N VAL A 464 14.55 2.03 10.83
CA VAL A 464 14.68 2.89 12.02
C VAL A 464 15.95 3.73 11.95
N LEU A 465 17.05 3.15 11.49
CA LEU A 465 18.33 3.86 11.34
C LEU A 465 18.30 4.97 10.28
N GLU A 466 17.38 4.92 9.33
CA GLU A 466 17.21 5.96 8.30
C GLU A 466 16.37 7.16 8.79
N ILE A 467 15.70 7.07 9.95
CA ILE A 467 14.87 8.17 10.48
C ILE A 467 15.77 9.38 10.76
N PRO A 468 15.43 10.58 10.22
CA PRO A 468 16.19 11.78 10.48
C PRO A 468 16.16 12.17 11.97
N LEU A 469 17.19 12.85 12.41
CA LEU A 469 17.30 13.43 13.76
C LEU A 469 16.90 14.91 13.78
N PRO A 470 16.41 15.43 14.91
CA PRO A 470 16.18 16.86 15.10
C PRO A 470 17.44 17.69 14.85
N SER A 471 17.28 18.89 14.28
CA SER A 471 18.38 19.83 14.02
C SER A 471 18.56 20.86 15.13
N ASP A 472 17.47 21.26 15.81
CA ASP A 472 17.52 22.16 16.96
C ASP A 472 17.71 21.36 18.26
N ARG A 473 18.93 21.40 18.79
CA ARG A 473 19.31 20.65 19.97
C ARG A 473 18.63 21.15 21.25
N GLU A 474 18.39 22.44 21.38
CA GLU A 474 17.77 23.02 22.56
C GLU A 474 16.31 22.57 22.67
N ALA A 475 15.54 22.71 21.59
CA ALA A 475 14.18 22.22 21.53
C ALA A 475 14.08 20.69 21.73
N TRP A 476 15.06 19.94 21.26
CA TRP A 476 15.15 18.49 21.49
C TRP A 476 15.31 18.14 22.96
N GLU A 477 16.22 18.82 23.68
CA GLU A 477 16.42 18.64 25.14
C GLU A 477 15.17 19.04 25.95
N GLU A 478 14.49 20.12 25.57
CA GLU A 478 13.20 20.47 26.17
C GLU A 478 12.16 19.36 25.95
N GLY A 479 12.09 18.77 24.75
CA GLY A 479 11.25 17.63 24.43
C GLY A 479 11.56 16.40 25.30
N VAL A 480 12.82 16.10 25.53
CA VAL A 480 13.25 15.01 26.43
C VAL A 480 12.75 15.22 27.86
N ALA A 481 12.81 16.46 28.36
CA ALA A 481 12.32 16.79 29.69
C ALA A 481 10.80 16.54 29.85
N HIS A 482 10.02 16.77 28.80
CA HIS A 482 8.56 16.56 28.79
C HIS A 482 8.12 15.12 28.51
N LEU A 483 9.04 14.22 28.10
CA LEU A 483 8.72 12.88 27.65
C LEU A 483 8.08 11.99 28.74
N ARG A 484 8.27 12.29 30.00
CA ARG A 484 7.80 11.50 31.14
C ARG A 484 6.44 11.90 31.68
N GLU A 485 5.80 12.92 31.10
CA GLU A 485 4.50 13.42 31.51
C GLU A 485 3.44 13.12 30.44
N PRO A 486 2.74 11.96 30.50
CA PRO A 486 1.80 11.52 29.45
C PRO A 486 0.65 12.50 29.20
N SER A 487 0.29 13.35 30.19
CA SER A 487 -0.73 14.39 30.04
C SER A 487 -0.30 15.54 29.10
N GLU A 488 0.97 15.58 28.70
CA GLU A 488 1.57 16.67 27.93
C GLU A 488 2.00 16.27 26.50
N TRP A 489 1.44 15.21 25.92
CA TRP A 489 1.78 14.77 24.56
C TRP A 489 1.66 15.86 23.50
N ARG A 490 0.71 16.78 23.65
CA ARG A 490 0.57 17.96 22.77
C ARG A 490 1.78 18.88 22.87
N GLN A 491 2.23 19.17 24.09
CA GLN A 491 3.39 20.03 24.33
C GLN A 491 4.67 19.35 23.87
N PHE A 492 4.83 18.07 24.19
CA PHE A 492 5.93 17.25 23.63
C PHE A 492 5.95 17.31 22.10
N GLY A 493 4.79 17.07 21.44
CA GLY A 493 4.67 17.12 20.00
C GLY A 493 5.06 18.47 19.40
N ALA A 494 4.66 19.58 20.04
CA ALA A 494 5.01 20.93 19.61
C ALA A 494 6.51 21.21 19.75
N LEU A 495 7.13 20.81 20.87
CA LEU A 495 8.57 20.95 21.11
C LEU A 495 9.37 20.14 20.09
N MET A 496 8.98 18.89 19.88
CA MET A 496 9.67 18.03 18.91
C MET A 496 9.45 18.48 17.47
N SER A 497 8.28 19.05 17.12
CA SER A 497 8.08 19.65 15.79
C SER A 497 9.03 20.84 15.58
N ARG A 498 9.19 21.70 16.60
CA ARG A 498 10.17 22.79 16.59
C ARG A 498 11.60 22.27 16.45
N ALA A 499 11.94 21.20 17.17
CA ALA A 499 13.25 20.58 17.09
C ALA A 499 13.59 20.07 15.65
N TRP A 500 12.57 19.76 14.88
CA TRP A 500 12.68 19.38 13.46
C TRP A 500 12.61 20.58 12.50
N GLY A 501 12.60 21.82 13.02
CA GLY A 501 12.54 23.05 12.25
C GLY A 501 11.15 23.36 11.68
N LEU A 502 10.09 22.77 12.24
CA LEU A 502 8.71 23.02 11.85
C LEU A 502 8.09 24.06 12.77
N HIS A 503 7.38 25.04 12.19
CA HIS A 503 6.80 26.15 12.93
C HIS A 503 5.41 26.53 12.39
N GLY A 504 4.62 27.22 13.22
CA GLY A 504 3.31 27.75 12.85
C GLY A 504 2.28 26.66 12.51
N PRO A 505 1.27 27.00 11.66
CA PRO A 505 0.13 26.11 11.41
C PRO A 505 0.51 24.70 10.93
N GLU A 506 1.57 24.55 10.14
CA GLU A 506 2.02 23.23 9.66
C GLU A 506 2.49 22.33 10.81
N ALA A 507 3.14 22.92 11.83
CA ALA A 507 3.55 22.17 13.03
C ALA A 507 2.34 21.80 13.88
N ASP A 508 1.38 22.71 14.03
CA ASP A 508 0.16 22.46 14.79
C ASP A 508 -0.69 21.35 14.14
N ASP A 509 -0.89 21.41 12.82
CA ASP A 509 -1.62 20.39 12.04
C ASP A 509 -0.93 19.01 12.14
N LEU A 510 0.40 18.98 12.12
CA LEU A 510 1.18 17.75 12.28
C LEU A 510 0.97 17.13 13.67
N VAL A 511 0.97 17.95 14.72
CA VAL A 511 0.74 17.49 16.10
C VAL A 511 -0.67 16.93 16.25
N GLU A 512 -1.70 17.66 15.76
CA GLU A 512 -3.08 17.20 15.80
C GLU A 512 -3.26 15.87 15.06
N TRP A 513 -2.73 15.77 13.84
CA TRP A 513 -2.75 14.55 13.06
C TRP A 513 -2.10 13.37 13.80
N TRP A 514 -0.95 13.61 14.44
CA TRP A 514 -0.22 12.60 15.19
C TRP A 514 -0.98 12.13 16.42
N LEU A 515 -1.57 13.06 17.19
CA LEU A 515 -2.40 12.76 18.35
C LEU A 515 -3.66 11.98 17.96
N ASP A 516 -4.33 12.37 16.87
CA ASP A 516 -5.51 11.68 16.36
C ASP A 516 -5.16 10.24 15.93
N ARG A 517 -4.05 10.09 15.21
CA ARG A 517 -3.57 8.79 14.76
C ARG A 517 -3.14 7.88 15.91
N GLY A 518 -2.51 8.45 16.94
CA GLY A 518 -2.02 7.75 18.12
C GLY A 518 -3.02 7.64 19.28
N ARG A 519 -4.31 7.96 19.09
CA ARG A 519 -5.34 8.01 20.17
C ARG A 519 -5.39 6.77 21.08
N THR A 520 -4.99 5.63 20.60
CA THR A 520 -4.97 4.38 21.40
C THR A 520 -3.71 4.21 22.22
N SER A 521 -2.59 4.80 21.78
CA SER A 521 -1.26 4.65 22.36
C SER A 521 -0.79 5.91 23.11
N LEU A 522 -1.30 7.10 22.74
CA LEU A 522 -0.97 8.39 23.33
C LEU A 522 -2.03 8.83 24.37
N LYS A 523 -2.49 7.90 25.20
CA LYS A 523 -3.47 8.18 26.26
C LYS A 523 -2.81 8.53 27.57
#